data_9cbb15c36eb03ed0dc875c83721ccc0c
#
_entry.id   9cbb15c36eb03ed0dc875c83721ccc0c
#
_cell.length_a   1.000
_cell.length_b   1.000
_cell.length_c   1.000
_cell.angle_alpha   90.00
_cell.angle_beta   90.00
_cell.angle_gamma   90.00
#
_symmetry.space_group_name_H-M   'P 1'
#
loop_
_entity.id
_entity.type
_entity.pdbx_description
1 polymer ?
#
loop_
_entity_poly.entity_id
_entity_poly.type
_entity_poly.pdbx_seq_one_letter_code
_entity_poly.pdbx_strand_id
1 'polypeptide(L)'
;GLPTAIRTDNGVPFASAHALFGLSRLAVWWLRLGISIERIKPGRPQQNGRHERMHLTLKKEATKPPSYNFLQQQSRFEEFIEGYNNDRPHQSLEGRYPGEVYTPSAREFFHPEPPEYPFHDRTIQVTQCGRICIGRRKVNFSTVFAGQYVGIREIADEIWLVSFMDYDLGFFDQDVNKVEPVGENPFAPKLLPMSSE
;
A
#
# COMPACT_ATOMS: atom_id res chain seq x y z
N GLY A 1 -7.56 -10.50 10.96
CA GLY A 1 -8.34 -9.61 10.09
C GLY A 1 -7.47 -8.62 9.33
N LEU A 2 -8.07 -7.84 8.42
CA LEU A 2 -7.35 -6.84 7.64
C LEU A 2 -6.95 -5.66 8.52
N PRO A 3 -5.71 -5.13 8.42
CA PRO A 3 -5.31 -3.92 9.13
C PRO A 3 -6.00 -2.69 8.52
N THR A 4 -6.08 -1.61 9.30
CA THR A 4 -6.59 -0.31 8.82
C THR A 4 -5.56 0.39 7.94
N ALA A 5 -4.28 0.26 8.30
CA ALA A 5 -3.16 0.86 7.57
C ALA A 5 -1.92 -0.04 7.64
N ILE A 6 -1.06 0.08 6.65
CA ILE A 6 0.25 -0.58 6.63
C ILE A 6 1.32 0.49 6.42
N ARG A 7 2.27 0.54 7.36
CA ARG A 7 3.44 1.42 7.26
C ARG A 7 4.60 0.67 6.64
N THR A 8 5.17 1.26 5.58
CA THR A 8 6.29 0.70 4.83
C THR A 8 7.39 1.72 4.61
N ASP A 9 8.55 1.23 4.21
CA ASP A 9 9.57 2.06 3.58
C ASP A 9 9.16 2.46 2.14
N ASN A 10 10.05 3.19 1.46
CA ASN A 10 9.83 3.63 0.09
C ASN A 10 10.50 2.70 -0.95
N GLY A 11 10.89 1.50 -0.54
CA GLY A 11 11.54 0.50 -1.39
C GLY A 11 10.56 -0.46 -2.06
N VAL A 12 11.08 -1.23 -3.00
CA VAL A 12 10.37 -2.37 -3.63
C VAL A 12 10.21 -3.47 -2.58
N PRO A 13 9.04 -4.12 -2.47
CA PRO A 13 7.87 -4.11 -3.37
C PRO A 13 6.79 -3.08 -2.99
N PHE A 14 7.00 -2.26 -1.98
CA PHE A 14 5.98 -1.39 -1.39
C PHE A 14 5.76 -0.10 -2.18
N ALA A 15 6.81 0.38 -2.84
CA ALA A 15 6.79 1.58 -3.67
C ALA A 15 7.50 1.36 -5.00
N SER A 16 7.21 2.23 -5.97
CA SER A 16 7.86 2.28 -7.27
C SER A 16 8.18 3.73 -7.63
N ALA A 17 9.46 4.05 -7.75
CA ALA A 17 9.92 5.42 -7.97
C ALA A 17 9.40 6.05 -9.28
N HIS A 18 9.08 5.21 -10.27
CA HIS A 18 8.64 5.67 -11.60
C HIS A 18 7.13 5.53 -11.84
N ALA A 19 6.40 5.03 -10.86
CA ALA A 19 4.96 4.87 -10.99
C ALA A 19 4.20 6.11 -10.48
N LEU A 20 2.97 6.26 -10.95
CA LEU A 20 2.07 7.32 -10.53
C LEU A 20 1.96 7.33 -8.99
N PHE A 21 2.22 8.49 -8.37
CA PHE A 21 2.31 8.69 -6.92
C PHE A 21 3.25 7.73 -6.19
N GLY A 22 4.22 7.15 -6.90
CA GLY A 22 5.13 6.16 -6.34
C GLY A 22 4.45 4.86 -5.90
N LEU A 23 3.22 4.57 -6.32
CA LEU A 23 2.50 3.35 -5.96
C LEU A 23 3.17 2.11 -6.55
N SER A 24 3.00 0.98 -5.88
CA SER A 24 3.30 -0.34 -6.43
C SER A 24 2.00 -1.11 -6.70
N ARG A 25 2.06 -2.22 -7.43
CA ARG A 25 0.89 -3.12 -7.60
C ARG A 25 0.36 -3.63 -6.27
N LEU A 26 1.25 -3.92 -5.34
CA LEU A 26 0.90 -4.34 -3.98
C LEU A 26 0.15 -3.22 -3.24
N ALA A 27 0.63 -1.98 -3.36
CA ALA A 27 -0.03 -0.82 -2.77
C ALA A 27 -1.44 -0.60 -3.36
N VAL A 28 -1.60 -0.72 -4.68
CA VAL A 28 -2.91 -0.64 -5.35
C VAL A 28 -3.85 -1.74 -4.84
N TRP A 29 -3.34 -2.96 -4.64
CA TRP A 29 -4.13 -4.05 -4.08
C TRP A 29 -4.56 -3.79 -2.64
N TRP A 30 -3.70 -3.22 -1.79
CA TRP A 30 -4.06 -2.82 -0.43
C TRP A 30 -5.18 -1.77 -0.41
N LEU A 31 -5.11 -0.77 -1.30
CA LEU A 31 -6.19 0.22 -1.45
C LEU A 31 -7.53 -0.45 -1.77
N ARG A 32 -7.53 -1.47 -2.64
CA ARG A 32 -8.73 -2.26 -2.96
C ARG A 32 -9.31 -2.99 -1.74
N LEU A 33 -8.48 -3.36 -0.78
CA LEU A 33 -8.88 -3.95 0.50
C LEU A 33 -9.26 -2.89 1.55
N GLY A 34 -9.27 -1.61 1.20
CA GLY A 34 -9.52 -0.53 2.13
C GLY A 34 -8.42 -0.37 3.18
N ILE A 35 -7.19 -0.72 2.84
CA ILE A 35 -6.01 -0.56 3.69
C ILE A 35 -5.28 0.71 3.28
N SER A 36 -5.14 1.65 4.20
CA SER A 36 -4.39 2.89 3.99
C SER A 36 -2.88 2.63 3.90
N ILE A 37 -2.22 3.38 3.03
CA ILE A 37 -0.77 3.27 2.83
C ILE A 37 -0.10 4.38 3.63
N GLU A 38 0.72 4.00 4.61
CA GLU A 38 1.58 4.92 5.33
C GLU A 38 3.02 4.73 4.88
N ARG A 39 3.64 5.78 4.37
CA ARG A 39 5.06 5.74 4.00
C ARG A 39 5.88 6.57 4.96
N ILE A 40 7.05 6.07 5.31
CA ILE A 40 8.02 6.86 6.06
C ILE A 40 8.50 8.04 5.19
N LYS A 41 8.81 9.16 5.84
CA LYS A 41 9.39 10.31 5.13
C LYS A 41 10.76 9.93 4.56
N PRO A 42 11.07 10.34 3.32
CA PRO A 42 12.40 10.12 2.75
C PRO A 42 13.49 10.63 3.69
N GLY A 43 14.56 9.85 3.88
CA GLY A 43 15.66 10.18 4.78
C GLY A 43 15.36 10.04 6.29
N ARG A 44 14.22 9.47 6.67
CA ARG A 44 13.87 9.23 8.08
C ARG A 44 13.62 7.75 8.40
N PRO A 45 14.65 6.88 8.35
CA PRO A 45 14.51 5.47 8.64
C PRO A 45 14.02 5.18 10.08
N GLN A 46 14.27 6.11 11.00
CA GLN A 46 13.83 5.99 12.40
C GLN A 46 12.30 5.77 12.54
N GLN A 47 11.52 6.25 11.57
CA GLN A 47 10.07 6.01 11.55
C GLN A 47 9.70 4.53 11.38
N ASN A 48 10.62 3.70 10.89
CA ASN A 48 10.48 2.24 10.78
C ASN A 48 11.35 1.46 11.79
N GLY A 49 11.97 2.15 12.73
CA GLY A 49 12.96 1.58 13.66
C GLY A 49 12.45 0.42 14.51
N ARG A 50 11.14 0.36 14.82
CA ARG A 50 10.54 -0.78 15.54
C ARG A 50 10.60 -2.06 14.72
N HIS A 51 10.27 -1.96 13.45
CA HIS A 51 10.31 -3.06 12.50
C HIS A 51 11.76 -3.53 12.23
N GLU A 52 12.68 -2.58 12.06
CA GLU A 52 14.11 -2.88 11.89
C GLU A 52 14.69 -3.61 13.12
N ARG A 53 14.32 -3.18 14.33
CA ARG A 53 14.75 -3.80 15.57
C ARG A 53 14.20 -5.22 15.70
N MET A 54 12.93 -5.45 15.39
CA MET A 54 12.32 -6.77 15.38
C MET A 54 13.05 -7.69 14.39
N HIS A 55 13.31 -7.23 13.17
CA HIS A 55 14.07 -7.99 12.17
C HIS A 55 15.50 -8.31 12.60
N LEU A 56 16.18 -7.38 13.26
CA LEU A 56 17.52 -7.64 13.80
C LEU A 56 17.49 -8.75 14.86
N THR A 57 16.50 -8.74 15.73
CA THR A 57 16.30 -9.77 16.75
C THR A 57 15.98 -11.11 16.11
N LEU A 58 15.03 -11.16 15.17
CA LEU A 58 14.68 -12.36 14.39
C LEU A 58 15.90 -12.97 13.71
N LYS A 59 16.73 -12.14 13.04
CA LYS A 59 17.95 -12.62 12.38
C LYS A 59 18.92 -13.26 13.37
N LYS A 60 19.11 -12.70 14.54
CA LYS A 60 20.02 -13.22 15.55
C LYS A 60 19.54 -14.52 16.17
N GLU A 61 18.25 -14.59 16.51
CA GLU A 61 17.70 -15.68 17.32
C GLU A 61 17.18 -16.85 16.46
N ALA A 62 16.61 -16.58 15.30
CA ALA A 62 15.96 -17.62 14.50
C ALA A 62 16.64 -17.96 13.16
N THR A 63 17.58 -17.14 12.65
CA THR A 63 18.21 -17.41 11.35
C THR A 63 19.73 -17.65 11.41
N LYS A 64 20.35 -17.54 12.59
CA LYS A 64 21.80 -17.75 12.77
C LYS A 64 22.07 -18.70 13.94
N PRO A 65 22.61 -19.90 13.66
CA PRO A 65 22.81 -20.52 12.35
C PRO A 65 21.46 -20.87 11.68
N PRO A 66 21.41 -20.98 10.34
CA PRO A 66 20.21 -21.44 9.66
C PRO A 66 19.94 -22.91 9.99
N SER A 67 18.69 -23.31 9.92
CA SER A 67 18.29 -24.71 10.14
C SER A 67 18.61 -25.57 8.91
N TYR A 68 18.67 -26.88 9.07
CA TYR A 68 19.03 -27.81 8.01
C TYR A 68 17.97 -27.93 6.90
N ASN A 69 16.71 -27.67 7.22
CA ASN A 69 15.61 -27.76 6.27
C ASN A 69 14.51 -26.73 6.57
N PHE A 70 13.57 -26.60 5.64
CA PHE A 70 12.47 -25.65 5.73
C PHE A 70 11.59 -25.86 6.98
N LEU A 71 11.23 -27.11 7.31
CA LEU A 71 10.34 -27.41 8.44
C LEU A 71 10.99 -27.02 9.78
N GLN A 72 12.26 -27.31 9.96
CA GLN A 72 13.00 -26.89 11.16
C GLN A 72 13.13 -25.36 11.23
N GLN A 73 13.36 -24.71 10.10
CA GLN A 73 13.42 -23.25 10.06
C GLN A 73 12.06 -22.63 10.41
N GLN A 74 10.99 -23.22 9.92
CA GLN A 74 9.61 -22.80 10.24
C GLN A 74 9.32 -22.96 11.74
N SER A 75 9.67 -24.09 12.33
CA SER A 75 9.52 -24.32 13.79
C SER A 75 10.26 -23.26 14.61
N ARG A 76 11.51 -22.91 14.22
CA ARG A 76 12.25 -21.84 14.91
C ARG A 76 11.62 -20.47 14.76
N PHE A 77 10.96 -20.18 13.64
CA PHE A 77 10.20 -18.94 13.50
C PHE A 77 8.96 -18.92 14.38
N GLU A 78 8.29 -20.03 14.53
CA GLU A 78 7.12 -20.19 15.42
C GLU A 78 7.54 -20.01 16.89
N GLU A 79 8.61 -20.65 17.31
CA GLU A 79 9.21 -20.48 18.65
C GLU A 79 9.61 -19.01 18.91
N PHE A 80 10.23 -18.36 17.91
CA PHE A 80 10.58 -16.95 17.99
C PHE A 80 9.34 -16.06 18.12
N ILE A 81 8.30 -16.30 17.34
CA ILE A 81 7.05 -15.52 17.37
C ILE A 81 6.38 -15.65 18.72
N GLU A 82 6.33 -16.86 19.27
CA GLU A 82 5.74 -17.12 20.60
C GLU A 82 6.51 -16.35 21.68
N GLY A 83 7.82 -16.56 21.77
CA GLY A 83 8.65 -15.89 22.77
C GLY A 83 8.70 -14.36 22.59
N TYR A 84 8.70 -13.86 21.35
CA TYR A 84 8.72 -12.43 21.10
C TYR A 84 7.42 -11.74 21.51
N ASN A 85 6.28 -12.38 21.27
CA ASN A 85 4.98 -11.81 21.54
C ASN A 85 4.51 -12.01 22.99
N ASN A 86 4.88 -13.11 23.64
CA ASN A 86 4.27 -13.50 24.89
C ASN A 86 5.24 -13.52 26.09
N ASP A 87 6.57 -13.60 25.85
CA ASP A 87 7.56 -13.70 26.93
C ASP A 87 8.53 -12.52 26.98
N ARG A 88 8.57 -11.66 25.95
CA ARG A 88 9.52 -10.56 25.90
C ARG A 88 8.84 -9.22 26.21
N PRO A 89 9.14 -8.61 27.37
CA PRO A 89 8.62 -7.30 27.69
C PRO A 89 9.28 -6.21 26.83
N HIS A 90 8.50 -5.27 26.34
CA HIS A 90 8.97 -4.19 25.47
C HIS A 90 8.91 -2.84 26.20
N GLN A 91 10.04 -2.14 26.26
CA GLN A 91 10.11 -0.82 26.89
C GLN A 91 9.13 0.17 26.22
N SER A 92 8.95 0.11 24.90
CA SER A 92 7.99 0.96 24.17
C SER A 92 6.51 0.60 24.41
N LEU A 93 6.24 -0.47 25.15
CA LEU A 93 4.92 -0.91 25.61
C LEU A 93 4.82 -0.88 27.14
N GLU A 94 5.67 -0.06 27.79
CA GLU A 94 5.71 0.08 29.27
C GLU A 94 5.99 -1.26 29.98
N GLY A 95 6.81 -2.12 29.37
CA GLY A 95 7.14 -3.43 29.90
C GLY A 95 6.11 -4.52 29.61
N ARG A 96 5.03 -4.22 28.91
CA ARG A 96 4.05 -5.23 28.49
C ARG A 96 4.54 -6.04 27.28
N TYR A 97 3.92 -7.18 27.08
CA TYR A 97 4.17 -8.06 25.94
C TYR A 97 3.36 -7.61 24.72
N PRO A 98 3.89 -7.76 23.49
CA PRO A 98 3.12 -7.44 22.28
C PRO A 98 1.77 -8.18 22.21
N GLY A 99 1.71 -9.44 22.64
CA GLY A 99 0.49 -10.25 22.65
C GLY A 99 -0.61 -9.71 23.56
N GLU A 100 -0.25 -9.06 24.68
CA GLU A 100 -1.22 -8.42 25.59
C GLU A 100 -1.86 -7.17 24.99
N VAL A 101 -1.13 -6.49 24.11
CA VAL A 101 -1.56 -5.22 23.51
C VAL A 101 -2.25 -5.43 22.15
N TYR A 102 -1.96 -6.55 21.49
CA TYR A 102 -2.50 -6.84 20.19
C TYR A 102 -3.99 -7.17 20.25
N THR A 103 -4.78 -6.41 19.52
CA THR A 103 -6.19 -6.71 19.32
C THR A 103 -6.42 -7.08 17.84
N PRO A 104 -6.92 -8.29 17.55
CA PRO A 104 -7.24 -8.70 16.19
C PRO A 104 -8.24 -7.74 15.55
N SER A 105 -8.00 -7.35 14.31
CA SER A 105 -8.98 -6.57 13.55
C SER A 105 -10.24 -7.39 13.28
N ALA A 106 -11.40 -6.77 13.47
CA ALA A 106 -12.69 -7.36 13.12
C ALA A 106 -12.97 -7.33 11.59
N ARG A 107 -12.11 -6.67 10.80
CA ARG A 107 -12.25 -6.60 9.34
C ARG A 107 -11.83 -7.91 8.71
N GLU A 108 -12.79 -8.66 8.22
CA GLU A 108 -12.51 -9.92 7.53
C GLU A 108 -11.91 -9.68 6.14
N PHE A 109 -11.15 -10.69 5.65
CA PHE A 109 -10.66 -10.66 4.28
C PHE A 109 -11.83 -10.90 3.31
N PHE A 110 -11.85 -10.13 2.24
CA PHE A 110 -12.81 -10.27 1.14
C PHE A 110 -12.09 -10.15 -0.20
N HIS A 111 -12.67 -10.73 -1.23
CA HIS A 111 -12.23 -10.52 -2.60
C HIS A 111 -12.89 -9.24 -3.13
N PRO A 112 -12.13 -8.16 -3.37
CA PRO A 112 -12.73 -6.90 -3.80
C PRO A 112 -13.30 -7.02 -5.21
N GLU A 113 -14.59 -6.71 -5.34
CA GLU A 113 -15.26 -6.61 -6.64
C GLU A 113 -14.77 -5.38 -7.41
N PRO A 114 -14.88 -5.33 -8.75
CA PRO A 114 -14.54 -4.14 -9.51
C PRO A 114 -15.24 -2.91 -8.95
N PRO A 115 -14.53 -1.77 -8.77
CA PRO A 115 -15.16 -0.56 -8.27
C PRO A 115 -16.16 -0.02 -9.27
N GLU A 116 -17.28 0.46 -8.75
CA GLU A 116 -18.31 1.15 -9.54
C GLU A 116 -18.04 2.66 -9.56
N TYR A 117 -18.41 3.30 -10.67
CA TYR A 117 -18.20 4.72 -10.89
C TYR A 117 -19.49 5.41 -11.36
N PRO A 118 -20.52 5.51 -10.47
CA PRO A 118 -21.85 6.00 -10.86
C PRO A 118 -21.86 7.48 -11.30
N PHE A 119 -20.85 8.26 -10.91
CA PHE A 119 -20.74 9.68 -11.26
C PHE A 119 -19.69 9.97 -12.34
N HIS A 120 -19.25 8.93 -13.08
CA HIS A 120 -18.32 9.03 -14.18
C HIS A 120 -19.01 8.66 -15.48
N ASP A 121 -18.54 9.22 -16.58
CA ASP A 121 -19.11 8.96 -17.90
C ASP A 121 -18.78 7.55 -18.39
N ARG A 122 -17.63 7.02 -17.97
CA ARG A 122 -17.15 5.70 -18.38
C ARG A 122 -16.35 5.01 -17.29
N THR A 123 -16.48 3.69 -17.25
CA THR A 123 -15.59 2.79 -16.47
C THR A 123 -14.72 2.02 -17.46
N ILE A 124 -13.40 2.13 -17.34
CA ILE A 124 -12.46 1.52 -18.28
C ILE A 124 -11.46 0.66 -17.53
N GLN A 125 -11.21 -0.54 -18.05
CA GLN A 125 -10.15 -1.40 -17.52
C GLN A 125 -8.79 -0.98 -18.09
N VAL A 126 -7.82 -0.78 -17.20
CA VAL A 126 -6.44 -0.49 -17.56
C VAL A 126 -5.80 -1.73 -18.18
N THR A 127 -5.20 -1.58 -19.35
CA THR A 127 -4.54 -2.68 -20.06
C THR A 127 -3.32 -3.19 -19.32
N GLN A 128 -2.82 -4.39 -19.66
CA GLN A 128 -1.63 -4.98 -19.05
C GLN A 128 -0.37 -4.10 -19.21
N CYS A 129 -0.30 -3.29 -20.25
CA CYS A 129 0.77 -2.32 -20.47
C CYS A 129 0.53 -0.95 -19.81
N GLY A 130 -0.49 -0.83 -18.94
CA GLY A 130 -0.77 0.38 -18.18
C GLY A 130 -1.40 1.51 -18.98
N ARG A 131 -2.22 1.20 -19.99
CA ARG A 131 -2.90 2.18 -20.85
C ARG A 131 -4.41 2.17 -20.63
N ILE A 132 -5.00 3.34 -20.77
CA ILE A 132 -6.44 3.55 -20.86
C ILE A 132 -6.79 3.67 -22.35
N CYS A 133 -7.82 2.92 -22.82
CA CYS A 133 -8.26 2.93 -24.20
C CYS A 133 -9.62 3.63 -24.29
N ILE A 134 -9.69 4.77 -24.98
CA ILE A 134 -10.93 5.54 -25.20
C ILE A 134 -11.16 5.61 -26.69
N GLY A 135 -12.14 4.86 -27.18
CA GLY A 135 -12.36 4.71 -28.62
C GLY A 135 -11.11 4.13 -29.31
N ARG A 136 -10.56 4.89 -30.25
CA ARG A 136 -9.33 4.52 -30.98
C ARG A 136 -8.04 5.02 -30.31
N ARG A 137 -8.14 5.84 -29.26
CA ARG A 137 -7.00 6.44 -28.58
C ARG A 137 -6.48 5.56 -27.47
N LYS A 138 -5.16 5.60 -27.27
CA LYS A 138 -4.45 4.88 -26.20
C LYS A 138 -3.69 5.91 -25.36
N VAL A 139 -4.15 6.15 -24.16
CA VAL A 139 -3.55 7.09 -23.22
C VAL A 139 -2.63 6.33 -22.26
N ASN A 140 -1.39 6.74 -22.15
CA ASN A 140 -0.45 6.16 -21.19
C ASN A 140 -0.85 6.58 -19.77
N PHE A 141 -0.99 5.61 -18.89
CA PHE A 141 -1.41 5.83 -17.52
C PHE A 141 -0.36 5.26 -16.55
N SER A 142 -0.53 4.02 -16.08
CA SER A 142 0.45 3.40 -15.21
C SER A 142 0.28 1.89 -15.14
N THR A 143 1.39 1.16 -15.26
CA THR A 143 1.40 -0.32 -15.20
C THR A 143 1.04 -0.88 -13.82
N VAL A 144 1.11 -0.08 -12.76
CA VAL A 144 0.73 -0.54 -11.41
C VAL A 144 -0.77 -0.73 -11.27
N PHE A 145 -1.57 -0.06 -12.13
CA PHE A 145 -3.02 -0.23 -12.21
C PHE A 145 -3.46 -1.26 -13.26
N ALA A 146 -2.54 -1.99 -13.88
CA ALA A 146 -2.89 -2.99 -14.89
C ALA A 146 -3.95 -3.96 -14.38
N GLY A 147 -5.03 -4.14 -15.16
CA GLY A 147 -6.19 -4.96 -14.79
C GLY A 147 -7.19 -4.28 -13.85
N GLN A 148 -6.89 -3.11 -13.28
CA GLN A 148 -7.83 -2.35 -12.47
C GLN A 148 -8.83 -1.58 -13.33
N TYR A 149 -9.99 -1.29 -12.77
CA TYR A 149 -10.97 -0.41 -13.37
C TYR A 149 -10.80 1.01 -12.85
N VAL A 150 -10.89 1.99 -13.73
CA VAL A 150 -10.83 3.43 -13.42
C VAL A 150 -12.07 4.12 -13.97
N GLY A 151 -12.53 5.13 -13.25
CA GLY A 151 -13.59 6.02 -13.70
C GLY A 151 -13.00 7.14 -14.54
N ILE A 152 -13.69 7.49 -15.63
CA ILE A 152 -13.30 8.58 -16.52
C ILE A 152 -14.48 9.54 -16.61
N ARG A 153 -14.24 10.81 -16.30
CA ARG A 153 -15.25 11.87 -16.36
C ARG A 153 -14.72 13.07 -17.13
N GLU A 154 -15.49 13.57 -18.06
CA GLU A 154 -15.21 14.83 -18.75
C GLU A 154 -15.49 15.99 -17.79
N ILE A 155 -14.51 16.85 -17.56
CA ILE A 155 -14.61 17.98 -16.63
C ILE A 155 -14.58 19.33 -17.34
N ALA A 156 -14.05 19.36 -18.56
CA ALA A 156 -14.07 20.48 -19.48
C ALA A 156 -14.01 19.94 -20.90
N ASP A 157 -14.17 20.79 -21.90
CA ASP A 157 -14.10 20.40 -23.30
C ASP A 157 -12.80 19.65 -23.60
N GLU A 158 -12.95 18.37 -23.97
CA GLU A 158 -11.87 17.42 -24.25
C GLU A 158 -10.88 17.15 -23.08
N ILE A 159 -11.16 17.63 -21.84
CA ILE A 159 -10.35 17.36 -20.65
C ILE A 159 -11.04 16.32 -19.76
N TRP A 160 -10.35 15.23 -19.53
CA TRP A 160 -10.86 14.06 -18.84
C TRP A 160 -10.15 13.82 -17.50
N LEU A 161 -10.91 13.67 -16.44
CA LEU A 161 -10.43 13.24 -15.13
C LEU A 161 -10.39 11.71 -15.08
N VAL A 162 -9.32 11.18 -14.52
CA VAL A 162 -9.15 9.75 -14.21
C VAL A 162 -9.22 9.56 -12.72
N SER A 163 -10.15 8.72 -12.25
CA SER A 163 -10.29 8.38 -10.83
C SER A 163 -10.13 6.89 -10.60
N PHE A 164 -9.58 6.52 -9.45
CA PHE A 164 -9.51 5.15 -8.97
C PHE A 164 -10.12 5.06 -7.58
N MET A 165 -11.21 4.30 -7.45
CA MET A 165 -12.05 4.34 -6.27
C MET A 165 -12.48 5.80 -5.98
N ASP A 166 -12.24 6.30 -4.79
CA ASP A 166 -12.57 7.67 -4.37
C ASP A 166 -11.41 8.67 -4.59
N TYR A 167 -10.37 8.28 -5.34
CA TYR A 167 -9.17 9.09 -5.52
C TYR A 167 -9.07 9.60 -6.95
N ASP A 168 -9.03 10.91 -7.11
CA ASP A 168 -8.70 11.54 -8.38
C ASP A 168 -7.19 11.41 -8.63
N LEU A 169 -6.84 10.81 -9.77
CA LEU A 169 -5.45 10.45 -10.06
C LEU A 169 -4.78 11.43 -11.00
N GLY A 170 -5.51 12.01 -11.93
CA GLY A 170 -4.93 12.89 -12.93
C GLY A 170 -5.89 13.25 -14.02
N PHE A 171 -5.40 14.06 -14.95
CA PHE A 171 -6.13 14.55 -16.10
C PHE A 171 -5.41 14.16 -17.37
N PHE A 172 -6.13 14.04 -18.45
CA PHE A 172 -5.57 14.04 -19.79
C PHE A 172 -6.51 14.80 -20.72
N ASP A 173 -5.93 15.51 -21.68
CA ASP A 173 -6.66 16.06 -22.79
C ASP A 173 -6.52 15.15 -24.02
N GLN A 174 -7.27 15.45 -25.07
CA GLN A 174 -7.25 14.63 -26.27
C GLN A 174 -5.93 14.69 -27.03
N ASP A 175 -5.15 15.74 -26.89
CA ASP A 175 -3.89 15.94 -27.59
C ASP A 175 -2.71 15.29 -26.86
N VAL A 176 -2.85 15.07 -25.55
CA VAL A 176 -1.81 14.46 -24.70
C VAL A 176 -2.09 12.97 -24.51
N ASN A 177 -1.22 12.12 -25.05
CA ASN A 177 -1.33 10.66 -24.89
C ASN A 177 -0.83 10.14 -23.53
N LYS A 178 -0.96 10.94 -22.48
CA LYS A 178 -0.49 10.61 -21.13
C LYS A 178 -1.38 11.27 -20.09
N VAL A 179 -1.65 10.55 -19.00
CA VAL A 179 -2.31 11.13 -17.82
C VAL A 179 -1.30 11.96 -17.05
N GLU A 180 -1.64 13.22 -16.82
CA GLU A 180 -0.92 14.13 -15.92
C GLU A 180 -1.48 14.00 -14.52
N PRO A 181 -0.64 13.74 -13.49
CA PRO A 181 -1.14 13.55 -12.14
C PRO A 181 -1.75 14.83 -11.57
N VAL A 182 -2.74 14.68 -10.68
CA VAL A 182 -3.18 15.79 -9.82
C VAL A 182 -2.00 16.31 -9.00
N GLY A 183 -1.97 17.61 -8.69
CA GLY A 183 -0.80 18.25 -8.06
C GLY A 183 -0.39 17.65 -6.71
N GLU A 184 -1.34 17.21 -5.89
CA GLU A 184 -1.08 16.57 -4.62
C GLU A 184 -1.26 15.06 -4.72
N ASN A 185 -0.43 14.31 -3.98
CA ASN A 185 -0.57 12.86 -3.90
C ASN A 185 -1.82 12.51 -3.03
N PRO A 186 -2.90 11.99 -3.62
CA PRO A 186 -4.13 11.69 -2.89
C PRO A 186 -3.97 10.55 -1.86
N PHE A 187 -2.89 9.77 -1.97
CA PHE A 187 -2.53 8.68 -1.06
C PHE A 187 -1.49 9.10 -0.02
N ALA A 188 -1.11 10.38 0.01
CA ALA A 188 -0.24 10.88 1.06
C ALA A 188 -0.96 10.73 2.41
N PRO A 189 -0.27 10.26 3.48
CA PRO A 189 -0.89 10.21 4.79
C PRO A 189 -1.33 11.62 5.16
N LYS A 190 -2.63 11.79 5.41
CA LYS A 190 -3.12 13.01 6.04
C LYS A 190 -2.43 13.08 7.39
N LEU A 191 -1.52 14.04 7.55
CA LEU A 191 -0.90 14.33 8.84
C LEU A 191 -2.03 14.73 9.78
N LEU A 192 -2.49 13.79 10.60
CA LEU A 192 -3.25 14.16 11.77
C LEU A 192 -2.36 15.10 12.59
N PRO A 193 -2.88 16.26 13.05
CA PRO A 193 -2.13 17.12 13.93
C PRO A 193 -1.65 16.25 15.08
N MET A 194 -0.33 16.27 15.32
CA MET A 194 0.24 15.62 16.49
C MET A 194 -0.48 16.21 17.69
N SER A 195 -1.24 15.37 18.41
CA SER A 195 -1.63 15.72 19.77
C SER A 195 -0.33 16.05 20.51
N SER A 196 -0.24 17.30 20.94
CA SER A 196 0.83 17.77 21.82
C SER A 196 0.69 17.02 23.15
N GLU A 197 1.59 16.09 23.41
CA GLU A 197 2.02 15.64 24.72
C GLU A 197 3.54 15.70 24.79
#